data_b006fa01a7c55009c8984337386d099e
#
_entry.id   b006fa01a7c55009c8984337386d099e
#
_cell.length_a   1.000
_cell.length_b   1.000
_cell.length_c   1.000
_cell.angle_alpha   90.00
_cell.angle_beta   90.00
_cell.angle_gamma   90.00
#
_symmetry.space_group_name_H-M   'P 1'
#
loop_
_entity.id
_entity.type
_entity.pdbx_description
1 polymer ?
#
loop_
_entity_poly.entity_id
_entity_poly.type
_entity_poly.pdbx_seq_one_letter_code
_entity_poly.pdbx_strand_id
1 'polypeptide(L)'
;MIFWQNATVGGTDLTRPPAGVHEDIAVAERYRLPRRRSQALRARALLRTALAETYGVPPAAWRLEAGPHGAPIAAVGAGIRCFVSLAHSRDVVACAFGESGPLGVDVEAVDTSRAIDGIARAAFGAGEQADVARGGAEEFYRIWTLREAYAKATGRGFAGLVDGIDLPEDPARSGDCDRPGWCFAGWRLPCGYWLGFAGLLDREVEITVHAR
;
A
#
# COMPACT_ATOMS: atom_id res chain seq x y z
N MET A 1 -10.60 2.49 -2.18
CA MET A 1 -10.54 1.11 -2.77
C MET A 1 -9.12 0.59 -2.76
N ILE A 2 -8.92 -0.70 -2.54
CA ILE A 2 -7.63 -1.37 -2.51
C ILE A 2 -7.65 -2.52 -3.50
N PHE A 3 -6.61 -2.64 -4.31
CA PHE A 3 -6.41 -3.74 -5.27
C PHE A 3 -5.06 -4.39 -5.05
N TRP A 4 -4.99 -5.70 -5.21
CA TRP A 4 -3.73 -6.42 -5.21
C TRP A 4 -3.71 -7.50 -6.29
N GLN A 5 -2.51 -7.88 -6.74
CA GLN A 5 -2.30 -8.91 -7.73
C GLN A 5 -1.03 -9.71 -7.43
N ASN A 6 -1.11 -11.03 -7.64
CA ASN A 6 0.04 -11.91 -7.63
C ASN A 6 0.49 -12.22 -9.07
N ALA A 7 1.78 -12.10 -9.37
CA ALA A 7 2.35 -12.37 -10.69
C ALA A 7 2.13 -13.79 -11.19
N THR A 8 1.99 -14.75 -10.26
CA THR A 8 1.84 -16.17 -10.58
C THR A 8 0.38 -16.59 -10.80
N VAL A 9 -0.57 -15.72 -10.46
CA VAL A 9 -2.01 -16.01 -10.54
C VAL A 9 -2.67 -14.90 -11.36
N GLY A 10 -2.90 -15.14 -12.65
CA GLY A 10 -3.67 -14.23 -13.50
C GLY A 10 -2.94 -13.87 -14.80
N GLY A 11 -3.56 -14.17 -15.91
CA GLY A 11 -2.99 -14.11 -17.27
C GLY A 11 -2.84 -12.71 -17.87
N THR A 12 -2.88 -11.63 -17.10
CA THR A 12 -2.63 -10.28 -17.63
C THR A 12 -1.15 -9.94 -17.46
N ASP A 13 -0.43 -9.77 -18.57
CA ASP A 13 0.94 -9.28 -18.56
C ASP A 13 1.00 -7.81 -18.16
N LEU A 14 1.11 -7.55 -16.85
CA LEU A 14 1.30 -6.20 -16.31
C LEU A 14 2.77 -5.72 -16.37
N THR A 15 3.66 -6.46 -16.99
CA THR A 15 5.05 -5.98 -17.21
C THR A 15 5.11 -4.91 -18.29
N ARG A 16 4.06 -4.81 -19.11
CA ARG A 16 3.92 -3.82 -20.17
C ARG A 16 2.93 -2.73 -19.72
N PRO A 17 3.35 -1.48 -19.59
CA PRO A 17 2.43 -0.39 -19.27
C PRO A 17 1.38 -0.27 -20.37
N PRO A 18 0.17 0.21 -20.06
CA PRO A 18 -0.82 0.55 -21.06
C PRO A 18 -0.19 1.44 -22.14
N ALA A 19 -0.59 1.28 -23.40
CA ALA A 19 -0.06 2.08 -24.51
C ALA A 19 -0.19 3.59 -24.20
N GLY A 20 0.89 4.33 -24.41
CA GLY A 20 0.92 5.79 -24.18
C GLY A 20 1.41 6.27 -22.82
N VAL A 21 1.82 5.38 -21.91
CA VAL A 21 2.26 5.77 -20.54
C VAL A 21 3.78 5.73 -20.42
N HIS A 22 4.46 6.65 -21.11
CA HIS A 22 5.93 6.76 -21.08
C HIS A 22 6.48 7.16 -19.71
N GLU A 23 5.72 7.93 -18.91
CA GLU A 23 6.13 8.37 -17.58
C GLU A 23 6.33 7.20 -16.60
N ASP A 24 5.54 6.13 -16.72
CA ASP A 24 5.68 4.95 -15.87
C ASP A 24 6.98 4.19 -16.17
N ILE A 25 7.40 4.16 -17.44
CA ILE A 25 8.68 3.59 -17.87
C ILE A 25 9.83 4.42 -17.26
N ALA A 26 9.77 5.75 -17.39
CA ALA A 26 10.80 6.64 -16.87
C ALA A 26 10.97 6.52 -15.36
N VAL A 27 9.87 6.33 -14.61
CA VAL A 27 9.95 6.07 -13.17
C VAL A 27 10.58 4.71 -12.88
N ALA A 28 10.21 3.67 -13.62
CA ALA A 28 10.73 2.32 -13.43
C ALA A 28 12.24 2.24 -13.75
N GLU A 29 12.72 2.97 -14.73
CA GLU A 29 14.14 3.02 -15.13
C GLU A 29 15.06 3.58 -14.04
N ARG A 30 14.52 4.32 -13.06
CA ARG A 30 15.29 4.78 -11.88
C ARG A 30 15.75 3.63 -10.98
N TYR A 31 15.11 2.47 -11.06
CA TYR A 31 15.51 1.30 -10.29
C TYR A 31 16.63 0.54 -11.02
N ARG A 32 17.73 0.26 -10.32
CA ARG A 32 18.87 -0.48 -10.88
C ARG A 32 18.54 -1.97 -11.13
N LEU A 33 17.74 -2.56 -10.24
CA LEU A 33 17.43 -3.98 -10.29
C LEU A 33 16.24 -4.26 -11.23
N PRO A 34 16.36 -5.18 -12.21
CA PRO A 34 15.28 -5.52 -13.15
C PRO A 34 13.97 -5.91 -12.45
N ARG A 35 14.08 -6.69 -11.36
CA ARG A 35 12.91 -7.07 -10.56
C ARG A 35 12.16 -5.87 -10.00
N ARG A 36 12.87 -4.86 -9.48
CA ARG A 36 12.26 -3.63 -8.96
C ARG A 36 11.58 -2.81 -10.06
N ARG A 37 12.16 -2.78 -11.26
CA ARG A 37 11.54 -2.16 -12.45
C ARG A 37 10.22 -2.85 -12.79
N SER A 38 10.22 -4.18 -12.87
CA SER A 38 9.00 -4.96 -13.14
C SER A 38 7.93 -4.74 -12.07
N GLN A 39 8.29 -4.77 -10.79
CA GLN A 39 7.37 -4.49 -9.68
C GLN A 39 6.75 -3.09 -9.80
N ALA A 40 7.55 -2.07 -10.06
CA ALA A 40 7.08 -0.69 -10.22
C ALA A 40 6.11 -0.55 -11.39
N LEU A 41 6.43 -1.13 -12.55
CA LEU A 41 5.55 -1.10 -13.73
C LEU A 41 4.22 -1.82 -13.44
N ARG A 42 4.28 -2.99 -12.84
CA ARG A 42 3.08 -3.76 -12.49
C ARG A 42 2.17 -3.03 -11.51
N ALA A 43 2.73 -2.44 -10.45
CA ALA A 43 1.96 -1.68 -9.48
C ALA A 43 1.26 -0.47 -10.11
N ARG A 44 1.96 0.25 -11.01
CA ARG A 44 1.38 1.39 -11.74
C ARG A 44 0.32 0.95 -12.76
N ALA A 45 0.55 -0.16 -13.47
CA ALA A 45 -0.43 -0.72 -14.39
C ALA A 45 -1.70 -1.17 -13.66
N LEU A 46 -1.55 -1.83 -12.49
CA LEU A 46 -2.67 -2.21 -11.64
C LEU A 46 -3.48 -0.99 -11.20
N LEU A 47 -2.81 0.07 -10.73
CA LEU A 47 -3.47 1.31 -10.33
C LEU A 47 -4.26 1.94 -11.48
N ARG A 48 -3.65 2.09 -12.65
CA ARG A 48 -4.32 2.69 -13.82
C ARG A 48 -5.53 1.88 -14.28
N THR A 49 -5.42 0.56 -14.26
CA THR A 49 -6.54 -0.33 -14.59
C THR A 49 -7.66 -0.18 -13.58
N ALA A 50 -7.35 -0.19 -12.30
CA ALA A 50 -8.32 -0.04 -11.23
C ALA A 50 -9.03 1.34 -11.26
N LEU A 51 -8.28 2.42 -11.50
CA LEU A 51 -8.85 3.76 -11.70
C LEU A 51 -9.76 3.81 -12.92
N ALA A 52 -9.33 3.20 -14.05
CA ALA A 52 -10.13 3.18 -15.26
C ALA A 52 -11.46 2.46 -15.08
N GLU A 53 -11.46 1.33 -14.41
CA GLU A 53 -12.67 0.55 -14.12
C GLU A 53 -13.61 1.28 -13.15
N THR A 54 -13.03 1.98 -12.16
CA THR A 54 -13.82 2.70 -11.15
C THR A 54 -14.49 3.95 -11.73
N TYR A 55 -13.76 4.71 -12.54
CA TYR A 55 -14.21 6.03 -12.99
C TYR A 55 -14.65 6.05 -14.47
N GLY A 56 -14.54 4.94 -15.19
CA GLY A 56 -14.89 4.86 -16.60
C GLY A 56 -13.97 5.67 -17.53
N VAL A 57 -12.75 5.98 -17.08
CA VAL A 57 -11.77 6.80 -17.79
C VAL A 57 -10.59 5.95 -18.26
N PRO A 58 -10.17 6.02 -19.55
CA PRO A 58 -9.08 5.19 -20.05
C PRO A 58 -7.80 5.28 -19.20
N PRO A 59 -7.06 4.17 -19.00
CA PRO A 59 -5.85 4.12 -18.17
C PRO A 59 -4.79 5.16 -18.53
N ALA A 60 -4.63 5.45 -19.82
CA ALA A 60 -3.65 6.41 -20.34
C ALA A 60 -4.02 7.89 -20.09
N ALA A 61 -5.27 8.18 -19.76
CA ALA A 61 -5.71 9.56 -19.47
C ALA A 61 -5.33 10.00 -18.06
N TRP A 62 -5.02 9.08 -17.15
CA TRP A 62 -4.63 9.39 -15.79
C TRP A 62 -3.18 9.88 -15.73
N ARG A 63 -2.94 10.96 -15.02
CA ARG A 63 -1.61 11.47 -14.69
C ARG A 63 -1.28 11.12 -13.27
N LEU A 64 -0.08 10.61 -13.02
CA LEU A 64 0.43 10.31 -11.67
C LEU A 64 1.42 11.42 -11.29
N GLU A 65 0.99 12.32 -10.44
CA GLU A 65 1.71 13.53 -10.04
C GLU A 65 2.26 13.38 -8.61
N ALA A 66 3.27 14.17 -8.27
CA ALA A 66 3.68 14.34 -6.89
C ALA A 66 2.66 15.22 -6.16
N GLY A 67 2.06 14.70 -5.11
CA GLY A 67 1.16 15.43 -4.25
C GLY A 67 1.86 16.06 -3.04
N PRO A 68 1.09 16.59 -2.07
CA PRO A 68 1.63 17.12 -0.82
C PRO A 68 2.52 16.10 -0.10
N HIS A 69 3.64 16.59 0.45
CA HIS A 69 4.62 15.77 1.17
C HIS A 69 5.20 14.59 0.37
N GLY A 70 5.14 14.64 -0.98
CA GLY A 70 5.65 13.59 -1.86
C GLY A 70 4.73 12.38 -2.04
N ALA A 71 3.57 12.36 -1.40
CA ALA A 71 2.56 11.33 -1.65
C ALA A 71 2.02 11.46 -3.09
N PRO A 72 1.93 10.37 -3.87
CA PRO A 72 1.46 10.44 -5.23
C PRO A 72 -0.06 10.74 -5.29
N ILE A 73 -0.44 11.46 -6.34
CA ILE A 73 -1.84 11.75 -6.69
C ILE A 73 -2.09 11.26 -8.11
N ALA A 74 -3.25 10.64 -8.34
CA ALA A 74 -3.77 10.39 -9.67
C ALA A 74 -4.79 11.47 -10.03
N ALA A 75 -4.64 12.06 -11.19
CA ALA A 75 -5.55 13.08 -11.68
C ALA A 75 -5.95 12.84 -13.14
N VAL A 76 -7.19 13.20 -13.50
CA VAL A 76 -7.67 13.19 -14.89
C VAL A 76 -8.53 14.43 -15.16
N GLY A 77 -8.20 15.14 -16.23
CA GLY A 77 -8.89 16.38 -16.57
C GLY A 77 -8.81 17.42 -15.46
N ALA A 78 -9.84 18.23 -15.32
CA ALA A 78 -9.96 19.27 -14.30
C ALA A 78 -10.78 18.82 -13.05
N GLY A 79 -11.31 17.59 -13.04
CA GLY A 79 -12.36 17.20 -12.09
C GLY A 79 -12.00 16.13 -11.08
N ILE A 80 -11.31 15.05 -11.47
CA ILE A 80 -11.07 13.92 -10.58
C ILE A 80 -9.61 13.93 -10.11
N ARG A 81 -9.44 13.93 -8.78
CA ARG A 81 -8.14 13.81 -8.11
C ARG A 81 -8.24 12.79 -6.98
N CYS A 82 -7.36 11.81 -6.99
CA CYS A 82 -7.31 10.78 -5.97
C CYS A 82 -5.94 10.75 -5.31
N PHE A 83 -5.92 10.64 -3.99
CA PHE A 83 -4.73 10.17 -3.29
C PHE A 83 -4.50 8.71 -3.70
N VAL A 84 -3.25 8.34 -3.94
CA VAL A 84 -2.90 6.99 -4.35
C VAL A 84 -1.69 6.49 -3.56
N SER A 85 -1.63 5.19 -3.37
CA SER A 85 -0.47 4.52 -2.79
C SER A 85 -0.17 3.23 -3.53
N LEU A 86 1.11 2.90 -3.66
CA LEU A 86 1.61 1.71 -4.33
C LEU A 86 2.50 0.92 -3.38
N ALA A 87 2.39 -0.41 -3.46
CA ALA A 87 3.24 -1.33 -2.72
C ALA A 87 3.62 -2.54 -3.57
N HIS A 88 4.70 -3.18 -3.19
CA HIS A 88 5.13 -4.42 -3.81
C HIS A 88 6.06 -5.21 -2.89
N SER A 89 5.89 -6.50 -2.84
CA SER A 89 6.79 -7.44 -2.18
C SER A 89 6.86 -8.73 -2.98
N ARG A 90 8.08 -9.18 -3.30
CA ARG A 90 8.30 -10.37 -4.15
C ARG A 90 7.43 -10.34 -5.41
N ASP A 91 6.42 -11.20 -5.49
CA ASP A 91 5.57 -11.38 -6.68
C ASP A 91 4.20 -10.69 -6.56
N VAL A 92 3.92 -10.09 -5.40
CA VAL A 92 2.68 -9.32 -5.16
C VAL A 92 2.92 -7.84 -5.34
N VAL A 93 1.98 -7.19 -6.01
CA VAL A 93 1.83 -5.74 -6.08
C VAL A 93 0.47 -5.34 -5.53
N ALA A 94 0.39 -4.18 -4.93
CA ALA A 94 -0.86 -3.62 -4.41
C ALA A 94 -0.94 -2.12 -4.71
N CYS A 95 -2.15 -1.62 -4.85
CA CYS A 95 -2.43 -0.20 -4.91
C CYS A 95 -3.68 0.14 -4.10
N ALA A 96 -3.73 1.36 -3.62
CA ALA A 96 -4.91 1.94 -3.00
C ALA A 96 -5.14 3.33 -3.59
N PHE A 97 -6.41 3.75 -3.68
CA PHE A 97 -6.78 5.11 -4.06
C PHE A 97 -8.11 5.53 -3.43
N GLY A 98 -8.28 6.83 -3.26
CA GLY A 98 -9.48 7.46 -2.72
C GLY A 98 -9.40 8.98 -2.82
N GLU A 99 -10.54 9.65 -2.68
CA GLU A 99 -10.66 11.10 -2.82
C GLU A 99 -10.64 11.84 -1.48
N SER A 100 -11.02 11.17 -0.38
CA SER A 100 -11.29 11.80 0.92
C SER A 100 -10.06 12.33 1.63
N GLY A 101 -8.88 11.71 1.47
CA GLY A 101 -7.68 12.14 2.17
C GLY A 101 -6.44 11.27 1.92
N PRO A 102 -5.32 11.61 2.55
CA PRO A 102 -4.09 10.85 2.44
C PRO A 102 -4.30 9.39 2.84
N LEU A 103 -3.74 8.48 2.06
CA LEU A 103 -3.81 7.05 2.31
C LEU A 103 -2.51 6.35 1.95
N GLY A 104 -2.30 5.18 2.53
CA GLY A 104 -1.17 4.33 2.26
C GLY A 104 -1.56 2.87 2.25
N VAL A 105 -0.88 2.10 1.43
CA VAL A 105 -0.95 0.65 1.39
C VAL A 105 0.45 0.07 1.45
N ASP A 106 0.60 -1.03 2.16
CA ASP A 106 1.82 -1.82 2.12
C ASP A 106 1.50 -3.31 2.03
N VAL A 107 2.40 -4.08 1.42
CA VAL A 107 2.28 -5.53 1.29
C VAL A 107 3.64 -6.18 1.50
N GLU A 108 3.67 -7.23 2.35
CA GLU A 108 4.90 -7.95 2.62
C GLU A 108 4.69 -9.46 2.66
N ALA A 109 5.61 -10.20 2.05
CA ALA A 109 5.66 -11.65 2.17
C ALA A 109 6.10 -12.02 3.59
N VAL A 110 5.37 -12.92 4.22
CA VAL A 110 5.79 -13.46 5.51
C VAL A 110 7.03 -14.33 5.32
N ASP A 111 8.11 -13.93 5.97
CA ASP A 111 9.40 -14.62 5.93
C ASP A 111 9.80 -15.02 7.36
N THR A 112 9.57 -16.27 7.70
CA THR A 112 9.87 -16.82 9.02
C THR A 112 11.36 -17.00 9.30
N SER A 113 12.20 -16.87 8.27
CA SER A 113 13.67 -16.94 8.39
C SER A 113 14.32 -15.59 8.71
N ARG A 114 13.58 -14.49 8.60
CA ARG A 114 14.10 -13.16 8.85
C ARG A 114 14.29 -12.90 10.34
N ALA A 115 15.42 -12.31 10.71
CA ALA A 115 15.69 -11.89 12.11
C ALA A 115 14.84 -10.63 12.44
N ILE A 116 13.59 -10.85 12.84
CA ILE A 116 12.59 -9.79 13.06
C ILE A 116 12.78 -9.05 14.40
N ASP A 117 13.36 -9.68 15.41
CA ASP A 117 13.45 -9.12 16.77
C ASP A 117 14.23 -7.79 16.82
N GLY A 118 15.30 -7.68 16.04
CA GLY A 118 16.10 -6.45 15.98
C GLY A 118 15.31 -5.29 15.36
N ILE A 119 14.51 -5.59 14.36
CA ILE A 119 13.66 -4.61 13.68
C ILE A 119 12.51 -4.19 14.60
N ALA A 120 11.85 -5.15 15.24
CA ALA A 120 10.78 -4.89 16.19
C ALA A 120 11.24 -3.99 17.35
N ARG A 121 12.41 -4.27 17.94
CA ARG A 121 12.99 -3.41 18.99
C ARG A 121 13.29 -1.98 18.53
N ALA A 122 13.67 -1.80 17.26
CA ALA A 122 14.02 -0.48 16.72
C ALA A 122 12.81 0.35 16.28
N ALA A 123 11.70 -0.31 15.86
CA ALA A 123 10.60 0.35 15.19
C ALA A 123 9.26 0.26 15.95
N PHE A 124 9.10 -0.67 16.88
CA PHE A 124 7.81 -0.96 17.50
C PHE A 124 7.77 -0.51 18.96
N GLY A 125 6.58 -0.11 19.42
CA GLY A 125 6.31 0.17 20.82
C GLY A 125 6.36 -1.10 21.69
N ALA A 126 6.40 -0.95 23.01
CA ALA A 126 6.53 -2.07 23.94
C ALA A 126 5.36 -3.09 23.83
N GLY A 127 4.14 -2.61 23.62
CA GLY A 127 2.96 -3.46 23.40
C GLY A 127 3.11 -4.31 22.13
N GLU A 128 3.45 -3.70 21.03
CA GLU A 128 3.66 -4.39 19.75
C GLU A 128 4.85 -5.37 19.79
N GLN A 129 5.91 -5.04 20.53
CA GLN A 129 7.02 -5.99 20.76
C GLN A 129 6.54 -7.22 21.52
N ALA A 130 5.66 -7.04 22.51
CA ALA A 130 5.05 -8.17 23.22
C ALA A 130 4.12 -8.99 22.33
N ASP A 131 3.40 -8.34 21.39
CA ASP A 131 2.58 -9.02 20.40
C ASP A 131 3.42 -9.85 19.44
N VAL A 132 4.52 -9.29 18.94
CA VAL A 132 5.48 -10.03 18.12
C VAL A 132 6.09 -11.22 18.87
N ALA A 133 6.40 -11.05 20.15
CA ALA A 133 6.92 -12.15 20.96
C ALA A 133 5.92 -13.31 21.11
N ARG A 134 4.61 -13.00 21.09
CA ARG A 134 3.54 -14.02 21.15
C ARG A 134 3.21 -14.63 19.79
N GLY A 135 3.12 -13.78 18.74
CA GLY A 135 2.61 -14.16 17.42
C GLY A 135 3.70 -14.43 16.36
N GLY A 136 4.96 -14.16 16.70
CA GLY A 136 6.09 -14.42 15.79
C GLY A 136 6.04 -13.60 14.51
N ALA A 137 6.49 -14.22 13.41
CA ALA A 137 6.60 -13.54 12.11
C ALA A 137 5.24 -13.06 11.58
N GLU A 138 4.17 -13.79 11.81
CA GLU A 138 2.83 -13.37 11.37
C GLU A 138 2.45 -12.02 11.98
N GLU A 139 2.62 -11.87 13.27
CA GLU A 139 2.30 -10.64 13.98
C GLU A 139 3.25 -9.50 13.62
N PHE A 140 4.55 -9.81 13.47
CA PHE A 140 5.52 -8.82 13.00
C PHE A 140 5.11 -8.22 11.66
N TYR A 141 4.76 -9.04 10.66
CA TYR A 141 4.40 -8.55 9.33
C TYR A 141 3.05 -7.84 9.31
N ARG A 142 2.10 -8.24 10.16
CA ARG A 142 0.84 -7.51 10.37
C ARG A 142 1.11 -6.07 10.83
N ILE A 143 1.88 -5.91 11.91
CA ILE A 143 2.21 -4.59 12.48
C ILE A 143 3.07 -3.79 11.50
N TRP A 144 4.07 -4.42 10.89
CA TRP A 144 4.98 -3.79 9.94
C TRP A 144 4.25 -3.16 8.77
N THR A 145 3.35 -3.91 8.12
CA THR A 145 2.60 -3.40 6.95
C THR A 145 1.66 -2.26 7.32
N LEU A 146 1.05 -2.27 8.50
CA LEU A 146 0.21 -1.16 8.97
C LEU A 146 1.05 0.11 9.21
N ARG A 147 2.21 -0.01 9.83
CA ARG A 147 3.12 1.11 10.07
C ARG A 147 3.70 1.68 8.78
N GLU A 148 4.12 0.82 7.85
CA GLU A 148 4.57 1.24 6.52
C GLU A 148 3.44 1.93 5.73
N ALA A 149 2.22 1.43 5.79
CA ALA A 149 1.06 2.07 5.19
C ALA A 149 0.84 3.47 5.78
N TYR A 150 0.91 3.62 7.10
CA TYR A 150 0.80 4.91 7.77
C TYR A 150 1.94 5.87 7.39
N ALA A 151 3.19 5.39 7.36
CA ALA A 151 4.34 6.18 6.96
C ALA A 151 4.21 6.70 5.51
N LYS A 152 3.65 5.88 4.61
CA LYS A 152 3.33 6.28 3.23
C LYS A 152 2.21 7.32 3.18
N ALA A 153 1.13 7.11 3.92
CA ALA A 153 0.00 8.04 3.98
C ALA A 153 0.40 9.43 4.49
N THR A 154 1.29 9.47 5.50
CA THR A 154 1.76 10.73 6.10
C THR A 154 2.94 11.36 5.36
N GLY A 155 3.58 10.64 4.44
CA GLY A 155 4.80 11.09 3.76
C GLY A 155 6.03 11.21 4.68
N ARG A 156 5.97 10.67 5.91
CA ARG A 156 7.03 10.82 6.93
C ARG A 156 8.16 9.79 6.83
N GLY A 157 8.05 8.82 5.92
CA GLY A 157 9.07 7.79 5.73
C GLY A 157 9.39 7.06 7.04
N PHE A 158 10.67 6.82 7.31
CA PHE A 158 11.11 6.10 8.51
C PHE A 158 10.64 6.74 9.82
N ALA A 159 10.55 8.07 9.90
CA ALA A 159 10.02 8.75 11.07
C ALA A 159 8.55 8.39 11.36
N GLY A 160 7.78 8.10 10.32
CA GLY A 160 6.40 7.61 10.48
C GLY A 160 6.31 6.18 11.02
N LEU A 161 7.33 5.33 10.78
CA LEU A 161 7.37 3.97 11.31
C LEU A 161 7.57 3.93 12.83
N VAL A 162 8.39 4.85 13.35
CA VAL A 162 8.72 4.93 14.79
C VAL A 162 7.84 5.93 15.55
N ASP A 163 6.93 6.61 14.87
CA ASP A 163 5.96 7.49 15.49
C ASP A 163 5.06 6.66 16.40
N GLY A 164 4.98 7.05 17.68
CA GLY A 164 4.22 6.32 18.70
C GLY A 164 2.71 6.35 18.43
N ILE A 165 2.31 5.65 17.38
CA ILE A 165 0.90 5.40 17.06
C ILE A 165 0.51 4.06 17.62
N ASP A 166 -0.53 4.03 18.44
CA ASP A 166 -1.13 2.79 18.88
C ASP A 166 -2.02 2.26 17.76
N LEU A 167 -1.60 1.14 17.17
CA LEU A 167 -2.37 0.44 16.15
C LEU A 167 -3.54 -0.30 16.81
N PRO A 168 -4.69 -0.43 16.12
CA PRO A 168 -5.81 -1.19 16.65
C PRO A 168 -5.43 -2.66 16.84
N GLU A 169 -5.86 -3.27 17.95
CA GLU A 169 -5.63 -4.69 18.24
C GLU A 169 -6.25 -5.60 17.17
N ASP A 170 -7.44 -5.22 16.66
CA ASP A 170 -8.12 -5.91 15.57
C ASP A 170 -8.27 -5.00 14.34
N PRO A 171 -7.28 -5.02 13.42
CA PRO A 171 -7.32 -4.21 12.20
C PRO A 171 -8.35 -4.71 11.16
N ALA A 172 -9.02 -5.83 11.38
CA ALA A 172 -10.15 -6.24 10.55
C ALA A 172 -11.41 -5.40 10.85
N ARG A 173 -11.42 -4.66 11.94
CA ARG A 173 -12.43 -3.66 12.26
C ARG A 173 -11.88 -2.28 11.97
N SER A 174 -12.40 -1.65 10.92
CA SER A 174 -12.19 -0.23 10.69
C SER A 174 -12.71 0.53 11.91
N GLY A 175 -11.87 1.23 12.63
CA GLY A 175 -12.31 2.06 13.74
C GLY A 175 -11.24 2.22 14.82
N ASP A 176 -11.19 3.40 15.37
CA ASP A 176 -10.56 3.80 16.60
C ASP A 176 -9.08 3.38 16.80
N CYS A 177 -8.20 4.08 16.10
CA CYS A 177 -6.88 4.36 16.62
C CYS A 177 -6.93 5.65 17.43
N ASP A 178 -5.95 5.90 18.30
CA ASP A 178 -5.84 7.12 19.13
C ASP A 178 -5.77 8.42 18.33
N ARG A 179 -5.79 8.35 17.00
CA ARG A 179 -5.76 9.51 16.12
C ARG A 179 -7.09 9.69 15.39
N PRO A 180 -7.87 10.72 15.73
CA PRO A 180 -9.16 10.99 15.12
C PRO A 180 -9.07 11.05 13.59
N GLY A 181 -9.99 10.37 12.90
CA GLY A 181 -10.08 10.35 11.44
C GLY A 181 -9.16 9.35 10.73
N TRP A 182 -8.22 8.72 11.43
CA TRP A 182 -7.40 7.65 10.84
C TRP A 182 -8.11 6.30 10.91
N CYS A 183 -8.04 5.56 9.82
CA CYS A 183 -8.54 4.21 9.68
C CYS A 183 -7.38 3.27 9.32
N PHE A 184 -7.30 2.15 10.01
CA PHE A 184 -6.34 1.08 9.74
C PHE A 184 -7.06 -0.20 9.41
N ALA A 185 -6.53 -0.97 8.48
CA ALA A 185 -7.04 -2.29 8.16
C ALA A 185 -5.92 -3.21 7.67
N GLY A 186 -5.99 -4.48 8.04
CA GLY A 186 -5.00 -5.48 7.65
C GLY A 186 -5.64 -6.77 7.18
N TRP A 187 -5.06 -7.39 6.17
CA TRP A 187 -5.54 -8.65 5.60
C TRP A 187 -4.41 -9.64 5.42
N ARG A 188 -4.65 -10.86 5.87
CA ARG A 188 -3.81 -12.00 5.55
C ARG A 188 -4.23 -12.54 4.18
N LEU A 189 -3.38 -12.33 3.16
CA LEU A 189 -3.65 -12.80 1.80
C LEU A 189 -3.40 -14.30 1.68
N PRO A 190 -4.18 -15.02 0.84
CA PRO A 190 -4.05 -16.47 0.69
C PRO A 190 -2.67 -16.95 0.23
N CYS A 191 -1.91 -16.08 -0.46
CA CYS A 191 -0.58 -16.39 -1.01
C CYS A 191 0.58 -16.20 -0.01
N GLY A 192 0.29 -16.02 1.28
CA GLY A 192 1.34 -15.92 2.30
C GLY A 192 1.88 -14.51 2.52
N TYR A 193 1.06 -13.48 2.29
CA TYR A 193 1.42 -12.07 2.49
C TYR A 193 0.51 -11.41 3.50
N TRP A 194 1.01 -10.35 4.15
CA TRP A 194 0.19 -9.36 4.83
C TRP A 194 0.03 -8.12 3.94
N LEU A 195 -1.19 -7.59 3.89
CA LEU A 195 -1.56 -6.33 3.27
C LEU A 195 -2.04 -5.40 4.37
N GLY A 196 -1.40 -4.24 4.52
CA GLY A 196 -1.77 -3.20 5.47
C GLY A 196 -2.27 -1.95 4.75
N PHE A 197 -3.25 -1.31 5.34
CA PHE A 197 -3.81 -0.03 4.90
C PHE A 197 -3.86 0.95 6.05
N ALA A 198 -3.58 2.23 5.76
CA ALA A 198 -3.84 3.36 6.63
C ALA A 198 -4.38 4.53 5.81
N GLY A 199 -5.39 5.23 6.30
CA GLY A 199 -5.95 6.37 5.58
C GLY A 199 -6.64 7.36 6.52
N LEU A 200 -6.53 8.64 6.19
CA LEU A 200 -7.33 9.70 6.80
C LEU A 200 -8.64 9.77 6.01
N LEU A 201 -9.66 9.09 6.52
CA LEU A 201 -10.92 8.88 5.84
C LEU A 201 -12.08 9.47 6.65
N ASP A 202 -13.09 9.95 5.95
CA ASP A 202 -14.38 10.21 6.59
C ASP A 202 -15.00 8.89 7.07
N ARG A 203 -15.70 8.90 8.21
CA ARG A 203 -16.21 7.68 8.89
C ARG A 203 -17.18 6.83 8.06
N GLU A 204 -17.68 7.34 6.96
CA GLU A 204 -18.64 6.65 6.07
C GLU A 204 -17.97 5.95 4.87
N VAL A 205 -16.62 5.90 4.80
CA VAL A 205 -15.93 5.31 3.66
C VAL A 205 -15.80 3.79 3.81
N GLU A 206 -16.38 3.07 2.87
CA GLU A 206 -16.20 1.63 2.75
C GLU A 206 -14.83 1.29 2.15
N ILE A 207 -14.08 0.41 2.81
CA ILE A 207 -12.82 -0.12 2.29
C ILE A 207 -13.10 -1.43 1.56
N THR A 208 -13.03 -1.40 0.23
CA THR A 208 -13.21 -2.59 -0.59
C THR A 208 -11.85 -3.12 -1.06
N VAL A 209 -11.61 -4.43 -0.89
CA VAL A 209 -10.38 -5.11 -1.30
C VAL A 209 -10.67 -6.07 -2.45
N HIS A 210 -9.96 -5.89 -3.55
CA HIS A 210 -10.11 -6.69 -4.76
C HIS A 210 -8.85 -7.50 -5.06
N ALA A 211 -8.99 -8.81 -5.27
CA ALA A 211 -7.96 -9.66 -5.86
C ALA A 211 -8.04 -9.58 -7.39
N ARG A 212 -6.86 -9.61 -8.08
CA ARG A 212 -6.74 -9.55 -9.54
C ARG A 212 -5.83 -10.65 -10.08
#